data_3342a1a46a13d95ac260b4620b474f57
#
_entry.id   3342a1a46a13d95ac260b4620b474f57
#
_cell.length_a   1.000
_cell.length_b   1.000
_cell.length_c   1.000
_cell.angle_alpha   90.00
_cell.angle_beta   90.00
_cell.angle_gamma   90.00
#
_symmetry.space_group_name_H-M   'P 1'
#
loop_
_entity.id
_entity.type
_entity.pdbx_description
1 polymer ?
#
loop_
_entity_poly.entity_id
_entity_poly.type
_entity_poly.pdbx_seq_one_letter_code
_entity_poly.pdbx_strand_id
1 'polypeptide(L)'
;MKEIEFDLLTEPWIRVRLKDNTVQEVSLTEALVSAQDYVDLAGEMPTQDAAVLRLLLAVLFTVFSRVNVKGEPEPLEKRGQALRRWSELWQLGHFPAEPIRDYLEQWKDRFWLFHPTHPFWQVPTLCNGIAFGGKKLNGERAESGNKTPLFQNVSKTECEVLSYAQAARWLIYQNGYDERGGRPKAGNKPRHGVGWLGQIGFVAVKGKNLYETLLRNMAFPTEQDALREEQQPCWEREQVRAEQSVKIVMPKNQAELLTLQSRRILLKRSETVPGVVGYEVLGGDYWDSENAFEEQMTLWSRISKKNEKMTYKPQQHEAGKQLWREIPSMLDPEGRKPGVLTWNQQLQSLRILSRKEQIVLNMVGIRYDNQEASVKDVYTDQLAMQLAVLDELSRPWTVRINREVERCEKAAESIGVLCEELKLAGGLDYSQVKKVKEDARAQFYFAVDQPFRQWLQEIDPEQDDPDEAVQRWQAQARRIAEELGAKMVREAGNAALKGHRIAVGDKKTERTILYTSPKAYNRFRASLREIYPKTEP
;
A
#
# COMPACT_ATOMS: atom_id res chain seq x y z
N MET A 1 26.26 9.21 28.70
CA MET A 1 25.14 8.37 28.20
C MET A 1 25.60 6.90 28.24
N LYS A 2 24.68 5.97 28.51
CA LYS A 2 24.99 4.54 28.49
C LYS A 2 25.35 4.12 27.06
N GLU A 3 26.31 3.22 26.86
CA GLU A 3 26.64 2.70 25.52
C GLU A 3 25.47 1.88 24.93
N ILE A 4 24.80 1.10 25.79
CA ILE A 4 23.62 0.30 25.45
C ILE A 4 22.41 1.00 26.06
N GLU A 5 21.43 1.35 25.21
CA GLU A 5 20.27 2.14 25.63
C GLU A 5 19.06 1.90 24.72
N PHE A 6 17.90 1.89 25.33
CA PHE A 6 16.57 1.69 24.75
C PHE A 6 16.36 0.29 24.17
N ASP A 7 15.85 -0.61 25.02
CA ASP A 7 15.51 -1.99 24.69
C ASP A 7 14.13 -2.05 23.98
N LEU A 8 14.14 -2.31 22.68
CA LEU A 8 12.93 -2.39 21.86
C LEU A 8 12.00 -3.57 22.22
N LEU A 9 12.51 -4.56 22.97
CA LEU A 9 11.72 -5.71 23.41
C LEU A 9 10.85 -5.37 24.62
N THR A 10 11.28 -4.44 25.47
CA THR A 10 10.66 -4.15 26.76
C THR A 10 10.18 -2.71 26.91
N GLU A 11 10.87 -1.75 26.29
CA GLU A 11 10.46 -0.34 26.35
C GLU A 11 9.36 -0.03 25.30
N PRO A 12 8.40 0.87 25.63
CA PRO A 12 7.28 1.17 24.74
C PRO A 12 7.72 2.06 23.57
N TRP A 13 7.38 1.64 22.33
CA TRP A 13 7.68 2.41 21.12
C TRP A 13 6.73 2.15 19.94
N ILE A 14 6.04 1.01 19.89
CA ILE A 14 5.05 0.71 18.85
C ILE A 14 3.72 1.30 19.28
N ARG A 15 3.13 2.15 18.44
CA ARG A 15 1.84 2.74 18.70
C ARG A 15 0.72 1.81 18.24
N VAL A 16 -0.19 1.51 19.15
CA VAL A 16 -1.37 0.68 18.92
C VAL A 16 -2.63 1.42 19.32
N ARG A 17 -3.75 1.10 18.67
CA ARG A 17 -5.06 1.63 18.99
C ARG A 17 -5.84 0.62 19.81
N LEU A 18 -6.36 1.07 20.94
CA LEU A 18 -7.22 0.29 21.83
C LEU A 18 -8.68 0.31 21.37
N LYS A 19 -9.51 -0.55 21.98
CA LYS A 19 -10.95 -0.68 21.68
C LYS A 19 -11.76 0.59 21.98
N ASP A 20 -11.29 1.43 22.89
CA ASP A 20 -11.86 2.75 23.21
C ASP A 20 -11.37 3.87 22.26
N ASN A 21 -10.62 3.53 21.21
CA ASN A 21 -9.96 4.41 20.25
C ASN A 21 -8.81 5.27 20.83
N THR A 22 -8.37 5.05 22.05
CA THR A 22 -7.14 5.65 22.55
C THR A 22 -5.91 5.02 21.91
N VAL A 23 -4.81 5.77 21.84
CA VAL A 23 -3.53 5.30 21.31
C VAL A 23 -2.56 5.14 22.46
N GLN A 24 -1.90 3.99 22.49
CA GLN A 24 -0.90 3.64 23.49
C GLN A 24 0.41 3.23 22.80
N GLU A 25 1.56 3.50 23.41
CA GLU A 25 2.84 2.92 23.03
C GLU A 25 3.07 1.62 23.82
N VAL A 26 3.49 0.57 23.12
CA VAL A 26 3.80 -0.76 23.68
C VAL A 26 5.15 -1.24 23.17
N SER A 27 5.74 -2.21 23.85
CA SER A 27 7.00 -2.82 23.39
C SER A 27 6.77 -3.78 22.21
N LEU A 28 7.86 -4.21 21.55
CA LEU A 28 7.78 -5.21 20.48
C LEU A 28 7.18 -6.54 20.99
N THR A 29 7.62 -6.98 22.17
CA THR A 29 7.09 -8.21 22.78
C THR A 29 5.59 -8.08 23.06
N GLU A 30 5.17 -6.98 23.65
CA GLU A 30 3.79 -6.75 24.01
C GLU A 30 2.89 -6.60 22.77
N ALA A 31 3.35 -5.91 21.72
CA ALA A 31 2.62 -5.77 20.45
C ALA A 31 2.30 -7.13 19.80
N LEU A 32 3.15 -8.14 20.00
CA LEU A 32 2.95 -9.49 19.49
C LEU A 32 2.11 -10.35 20.43
N VAL A 33 2.46 -10.40 21.72
CA VAL A 33 1.84 -11.29 22.70
C VAL A 33 0.41 -10.87 23.06
N SER A 34 0.12 -9.56 23.02
CA SER A 34 -1.20 -8.99 23.30
C SER A 34 -1.92 -8.47 22.06
N ALA A 35 -1.52 -8.93 20.87
CA ALA A 35 -2.06 -8.44 19.59
C ALA A 35 -3.59 -8.52 19.46
N GLN A 36 -4.25 -9.49 20.11
CA GLN A 36 -5.69 -9.66 20.14
C GLN A 36 -6.43 -8.53 20.89
N ASP A 37 -5.74 -7.79 21.75
CA ASP A 37 -6.32 -6.72 22.56
C ASP A 37 -6.31 -5.38 21.84
N TYR A 38 -5.50 -5.23 20.79
CA TYR A 38 -5.35 -4.02 20.00
C TYR A 38 -6.22 -4.08 18.74
N VAL A 39 -6.87 -2.95 18.42
CA VAL A 39 -7.65 -2.84 17.18
C VAL A 39 -6.74 -2.82 15.96
N ASP A 40 -5.66 -2.04 16.01
CA ASP A 40 -4.75 -1.83 14.88
C ASP A 40 -3.44 -1.12 15.34
N LEU A 41 -2.47 -1.01 14.45
CA LEU A 41 -1.36 -0.08 14.57
C LEU A 41 -1.89 1.37 14.45
N ALA A 42 -1.21 2.32 15.07
CA ALA A 42 -1.60 3.74 15.09
C ALA A 42 -0.38 4.67 15.14
N GLY A 43 0.58 4.45 14.25
CA GLY A 43 1.77 5.29 14.08
C GLY A 43 1.45 6.72 13.65
N GLU A 44 2.48 7.50 13.39
CA GLU A 44 2.35 8.89 12.97
C GLU A 44 1.78 9.00 11.55
N MET A 45 1.97 7.95 10.73
CA MET A 45 1.42 7.90 9.36
C MET A 45 1.25 6.45 8.88
N PRO A 46 0.35 6.22 7.92
CA PRO A 46 0.01 4.86 7.44
C PRO A 46 1.19 4.09 6.84
N THR A 47 2.14 4.77 6.23
CA THR A 47 3.37 4.15 5.70
C THR A 47 4.28 3.65 6.82
N GLN A 48 4.29 4.32 7.97
CA GLN A 48 5.00 3.85 9.15
C GLN A 48 4.34 2.58 9.71
N ASP A 49 3.00 2.53 9.76
CA ASP A 49 2.26 1.34 10.17
C ASP A 49 2.52 0.14 9.25
N ALA A 50 2.58 0.38 7.94
CA ALA A 50 2.92 -0.67 6.97
C ALA A 50 4.33 -1.23 7.21
N ALA A 51 5.31 -0.37 7.52
CA ALA A 51 6.67 -0.79 7.81
C ALA A 51 6.76 -1.57 9.14
N VAL A 52 6.08 -1.10 10.20
CA VAL A 52 6.01 -1.79 11.50
C VAL A 52 5.27 -3.12 11.37
N LEU A 53 4.17 -3.20 10.63
CA LEU A 53 3.44 -4.44 10.35
C LEU A 53 4.38 -5.50 9.77
N ARG A 54 5.24 -5.13 8.83
CA ARG A 54 6.21 -6.04 8.20
C ARG A 54 7.27 -6.51 9.19
N LEU A 55 7.72 -5.66 10.10
CA LEU A 55 8.63 -6.07 11.18
C LEU A 55 7.99 -7.13 12.09
N LEU A 56 6.74 -6.89 12.53
CA LEU A 56 6.00 -7.84 13.36
C LEU A 56 5.81 -9.18 12.62
N LEU A 57 5.46 -9.14 11.34
CA LEU A 57 5.36 -10.32 10.50
C LEU A 57 6.68 -11.08 10.37
N ALA A 58 7.82 -10.38 10.25
CA ALA A 58 9.12 -11.03 10.17
C ALA A 58 9.43 -11.87 11.42
N VAL A 59 9.09 -11.35 12.61
CA VAL A 59 9.21 -12.13 13.86
C VAL A 59 8.30 -13.36 13.82
N LEU A 60 7.02 -13.19 13.45
CA LEU A 60 6.06 -14.31 13.43
C LEU A 60 6.41 -15.37 12.39
N PHE A 61 6.84 -14.99 11.19
CA PHE A 61 7.34 -15.94 10.18
C PHE A 61 8.52 -16.74 10.71
N THR A 62 9.45 -16.08 11.40
CA THR A 62 10.65 -16.74 11.94
C THR A 62 10.28 -17.70 13.05
N VAL A 63 9.51 -17.27 14.04
CA VAL A 63 9.11 -18.11 15.17
C VAL A 63 8.30 -19.32 14.69
N PHE A 64 7.18 -19.07 14.01
CA PHE A 64 6.23 -20.14 13.68
C PHE A 64 6.60 -20.96 12.44
N SER A 65 7.71 -20.65 11.79
CA SER A 65 8.31 -21.58 10.82
C SER A 65 9.21 -22.62 11.49
N ARG A 66 9.68 -22.39 12.72
CA ARG A 66 10.63 -23.24 13.43
C ARG A 66 10.00 -24.10 14.51
N VAL A 67 8.99 -23.55 15.21
CA VAL A 67 8.34 -24.22 16.32
C VAL A 67 6.82 -24.30 16.14
N ASN A 68 6.19 -25.27 16.80
CA ASN A 68 4.73 -25.37 16.82
C ASN A 68 4.12 -24.40 17.86
N VAL A 69 2.81 -24.40 17.98
CA VAL A 69 2.07 -23.53 18.90
C VAL A 69 2.38 -23.77 20.39
N LYS A 70 3.05 -24.88 20.72
CA LYS A 70 3.52 -25.21 22.07
C LYS A 70 4.98 -24.84 22.30
N GLY A 71 5.68 -24.31 21.30
CA GLY A 71 7.11 -24.00 21.37
C GLY A 71 8.02 -25.20 21.08
N GLU A 72 7.48 -26.37 20.72
CA GLU A 72 8.28 -27.54 20.38
C GLU A 72 8.87 -27.41 18.97
N PRO A 73 10.14 -27.81 18.72
CA PRO A 73 10.75 -27.76 17.40
C PRO A 73 9.96 -28.56 16.36
N GLU A 74 9.42 -27.87 15.37
CA GLU A 74 8.67 -28.45 14.26
C GLU A 74 8.82 -27.55 13.03
N PRO A 75 9.98 -27.59 12.33
CA PRO A 75 10.25 -26.72 11.20
C PRO A 75 9.30 -26.99 10.04
N LEU A 76 8.92 -25.92 9.35
CA LEU A 76 8.06 -25.99 8.17
C LEU A 76 8.91 -26.28 6.93
N GLU A 77 8.67 -27.42 6.28
CA GLU A 77 9.33 -27.83 5.05
C GLU A 77 8.38 -27.71 3.83
N LYS A 78 7.08 -27.84 4.09
CA LYS A 78 6.04 -27.88 3.05
C LYS A 78 4.90 -26.93 3.35
N ARG A 79 4.28 -26.44 2.30
CA ARG A 79 3.14 -25.54 2.38
C ARG A 79 1.96 -26.10 3.20
N GLY A 80 1.68 -27.40 3.09
CA GLY A 80 0.64 -28.04 3.90
C GLY A 80 0.86 -27.92 5.41
N GLN A 81 2.13 -27.96 5.86
CA GLN A 81 2.49 -27.74 7.27
C GLN A 81 2.26 -26.27 7.67
N ALA A 82 2.58 -25.32 6.77
CA ALA A 82 2.32 -23.90 7.01
C ALA A 82 0.81 -23.61 7.15
N LEU A 83 -0.03 -24.21 6.31
CA LEU A 83 -1.49 -24.09 6.40
C LEU A 83 -2.04 -24.70 7.70
N ARG A 84 -1.51 -25.85 8.13
CA ARG A 84 -1.88 -26.46 9.42
C ARG A 84 -1.49 -25.55 10.58
N ARG A 85 -0.23 -25.06 10.61
CA ARG A 85 0.28 -24.15 11.64
C ARG A 85 -0.55 -22.87 11.71
N TRP A 86 -0.89 -22.30 10.56
CA TRP A 86 -1.77 -21.15 10.48
C TRP A 86 -3.15 -21.44 11.07
N SER A 87 -3.74 -22.63 10.76
CA SER A 87 -5.03 -23.05 11.31
C SER A 87 -4.97 -23.24 12.83
N GLU A 88 -3.90 -23.83 13.34
CA GLU A 88 -3.68 -23.99 14.79
C GLU A 88 -3.63 -22.61 15.49
N LEU A 89 -2.85 -21.67 14.95
CA LEU A 89 -2.80 -20.30 15.46
C LEU A 89 -4.17 -19.63 15.41
N TRP A 90 -4.89 -19.75 14.28
CA TRP A 90 -6.23 -19.17 14.13
C TRP A 90 -7.23 -19.66 15.18
N GLN A 91 -7.18 -20.94 15.50
CA GLN A 91 -8.04 -21.56 16.51
C GLN A 91 -7.75 -21.08 17.94
N LEU A 92 -6.50 -20.73 18.24
CA LEU A 92 -6.12 -20.17 19.54
C LEU A 92 -6.71 -18.77 19.78
N GLY A 93 -6.87 -17.96 18.74
CA GLY A 93 -7.36 -16.58 18.85
C GLY A 93 -6.36 -15.59 19.43
N HIS A 94 -5.12 -16.03 19.67
CA HIS A 94 -3.98 -15.22 20.14
C HIS A 94 -2.66 -15.88 19.75
N PHE A 95 -1.55 -15.14 19.74
CA PHE A 95 -0.24 -15.74 19.57
C PHE A 95 0.28 -16.35 20.89
N PRO A 96 0.82 -17.58 20.87
CA PRO A 96 1.47 -18.17 22.04
C PRO A 96 2.64 -17.30 22.52
N ALA A 97 2.60 -16.91 23.79
CA ALA A 97 3.56 -15.96 24.34
C ALA A 97 4.97 -16.55 24.51
N GLU A 98 5.06 -17.80 24.98
CA GLU A 98 6.34 -18.44 25.28
C GLU A 98 7.24 -18.57 24.04
N PRO A 99 6.82 -19.14 22.91
CA PRO A 99 7.68 -19.25 21.73
C PRO A 99 8.21 -17.90 21.22
N ILE A 100 7.40 -16.85 21.31
CA ILE A 100 7.79 -15.50 20.90
C ILE A 100 8.83 -14.93 21.86
N ARG A 101 8.59 -15.05 23.18
CA ARG A 101 9.53 -14.54 24.20
C ARG A 101 10.87 -15.27 24.16
N ASP A 102 10.86 -16.59 24.02
CA ASP A 102 12.07 -17.39 23.94
C ASP A 102 12.92 -17.01 22.73
N TYR A 103 12.27 -16.82 21.57
CA TYR A 103 12.95 -16.36 20.38
C TYR A 103 13.53 -14.94 20.54
N LEU A 104 12.75 -14.01 21.04
CA LEU A 104 13.19 -12.62 21.22
C LEU A 104 14.30 -12.51 22.27
N GLU A 105 14.23 -13.29 23.38
CA GLU A 105 15.29 -13.34 24.39
C GLU A 105 16.60 -13.93 23.83
N GLN A 106 16.52 -14.94 22.94
CA GLN A 106 17.71 -15.49 22.27
C GLN A 106 18.45 -14.40 21.47
N TRP A 107 17.72 -13.46 20.89
CA TRP A 107 18.28 -12.41 20.04
C TRP A 107 18.28 -11.02 20.68
N LYS A 108 18.06 -10.90 21.99
CA LYS A 108 17.89 -9.61 22.69
C LYS A 108 19.00 -8.60 22.43
N ASP A 109 20.24 -9.04 22.29
CA ASP A 109 21.38 -8.15 22.03
C ASP A 109 21.29 -7.45 20.66
N ARG A 110 20.37 -7.88 19.78
CA ARG A 110 20.10 -7.30 18.46
C ARG A 110 18.95 -6.29 18.46
N PHE A 111 18.25 -6.14 19.59
CA PHE A 111 17.08 -5.29 19.70
C PHE A 111 17.28 -4.02 20.55
N TRP A 112 18.52 -3.62 20.75
CA TRP A 112 18.85 -2.34 21.35
C TRP A 112 18.90 -1.24 20.29
N LEU A 113 18.19 -0.12 20.49
CA LEU A 113 18.25 1.01 19.57
C LEU A 113 19.67 1.58 19.48
N PHE A 114 20.37 1.61 20.63
CA PHE A 114 21.80 1.97 20.73
C PHE A 114 22.58 0.83 21.33
N HIS A 115 23.53 0.33 20.58
CA HIS A 115 24.46 -0.71 20.96
C HIS A 115 25.80 -0.46 20.26
N PRO A 116 26.95 -0.64 20.90
CA PRO A 116 28.25 -0.29 20.32
C PRO A 116 28.58 -1.08 19.04
N THR A 117 28.15 -2.34 18.99
CA THR A 117 28.47 -3.25 17.88
C THR A 117 27.25 -3.71 17.08
N HIS A 118 26.06 -3.77 17.68
CA HIS A 118 24.86 -4.34 17.06
C HIS A 118 23.61 -3.47 17.30
N PRO A 119 23.62 -2.18 16.95
CA PRO A 119 22.42 -1.37 17.10
C PRO A 119 21.33 -1.87 16.14
N PHE A 120 20.08 -1.93 16.63
CA PHE A 120 18.95 -2.48 15.89
C PHE A 120 18.79 -1.80 14.53
N TRP A 121 18.86 -2.61 13.47
CA TRP A 121 18.66 -2.21 12.08
C TRP A 121 19.56 -1.04 11.60
N GLN A 122 20.71 -0.85 12.24
CA GLN A 122 21.66 0.22 11.94
C GLN A 122 23.05 -0.36 11.58
N VAL A 123 23.92 0.50 11.07
CA VAL A 123 25.29 0.14 10.67
C VAL A 123 26.28 0.96 11.51
N PRO A 124 26.84 0.42 12.62
CA PRO A 124 27.67 1.18 13.55
C PRO A 124 28.98 1.70 12.95
N THR A 125 29.47 1.08 11.88
CA THR A 125 30.68 1.48 11.15
C THR A 125 30.45 2.52 10.07
N LEU A 126 29.23 3.09 9.99
CA LEU A 126 28.88 4.09 8.99
C LEU A 126 29.69 5.38 9.21
N CYS A 127 30.51 5.76 8.24
CA CYS A 127 31.42 6.91 8.36
C CYS A 127 31.40 7.86 7.16
N ASN A 128 30.77 7.49 6.06
CA ASN A 128 30.73 8.30 4.82
C ASN A 128 29.30 8.56 4.35
N GLY A 129 28.35 8.56 5.27
CA GLY A 129 26.95 8.85 5.01
C GLY A 129 26.67 10.35 4.85
N ILE A 130 25.53 10.68 4.27
CA ILE A 130 25.01 12.03 4.36
C ILE A 130 24.37 12.19 5.73
N ALA A 131 24.77 13.23 6.44
CA ALA A 131 24.20 13.57 7.75
C ALA A 131 22.96 14.44 7.59
N PHE A 132 21.90 14.09 8.32
CA PHE A 132 20.64 14.83 8.40
C PHE A 132 20.21 15.06 9.85
N GLY A 133 19.44 16.12 10.08
CA GLY A 133 18.82 16.38 11.39
C GLY A 133 17.60 15.51 11.66
N GLY A 134 17.15 15.48 12.92
CA GLY A 134 15.97 14.70 13.35
C GLY A 134 14.69 15.05 12.59
N LYS A 135 14.48 16.30 12.21
CA LYS A 135 13.33 16.75 11.41
C LYS A 135 13.28 16.13 9.99
N LYS A 136 14.41 15.70 9.47
CA LYS A 136 14.44 14.96 8.22
C LYS A 136 14.07 13.49 8.45
N LEU A 137 14.44 12.93 9.59
CA LEU A 137 14.10 11.56 9.94
C LEU A 137 12.58 11.35 10.01
N ASN A 138 11.86 12.31 10.64
CA ASN A 138 10.39 12.27 10.77
C ASN A 138 9.62 12.94 9.61
N GLY A 139 10.31 13.35 8.55
CA GLY A 139 9.68 13.92 7.36
C GLY A 139 9.19 15.37 7.49
N GLU A 140 9.37 16.04 8.63
CA GLU A 140 8.92 17.44 8.83
C GLU A 140 9.70 18.46 7.99
N ARG A 141 10.90 18.12 7.55
CA ARG A 141 11.75 19.01 6.76
C ARG A 141 12.21 18.40 5.45
N ALA A 142 12.01 19.12 4.34
CA ALA A 142 12.61 18.78 3.06
C ALA A 142 14.15 18.94 3.10
N GLU A 143 14.87 18.08 2.42
CA GLU A 143 16.34 17.98 2.46
C GLU A 143 17.11 19.17 1.90
N SER A 144 16.55 19.94 1.00
CA SER A 144 17.32 20.91 0.24
C SER A 144 17.15 22.30 0.83
N GLY A 145 18.28 22.96 1.14
CA GLY A 145 18.28 24.37 1.55
C GLY A 145 17.69 25.32 0.50
N ASN A 146 17.48 24.85 -0.73
CA ASN A 146 16.82 25.58 -1.81
C ASN A 146 15.29 25.45 -1.82
N LYS A 147 14.72 24.56 -1.02
CA LYS A 147 13.27 24.41 -0.84
C LYS A 147 12.90 24.94 0.54
N THR A 148 12.72 26.24 0.63
CA THR A 148 12.16 26.85 1.85
C THR A 148 10.67 26.51 1.88
N PRO A 149 10.16 25.77 2.88
CA PRO A 149 8.73 25.55 3.00
C PRO A 149 8.03 26.89 3.21
N LEU A 150 6.90 27.09 2.54
CA LEU A 150 6.08 28.32 2.63
C LEU A 150 5.58 28.57 4.06
N PHE A 151 5.42 27.51 4.84
CA PHE A 151 5.02 27.56 6.24
C PHE A 151 5.91 26.63 7.04
N GLN A 152 6.76 27.17 7.91
CA GLN A 152 7.50 26.42 8.92
C GLN A 152 6.91 26.71 10.29
N ASN A 153 6.42 25.68 10.96
CA ASN A 153 5.96 25.81 12.35
C ASN A 153 7.11 25.94 13.37
N VAL A 154 8.36 25.78 12.94
CA VAL A 154 9.53 25.70 13.84
C VAL A 154 10.69 26.53 13.30
N SER A 155 11.36 27.26 14.20
CA SER A 155 12.53 28.07 13.93
C SER A 155 13.69 27.24 13.34
N LYS A 156 14.47 27.85 12.44
CA LYS A 156 15.70 27.21 11.87
C LYS A 156 16.73 26.81 12.92
N THR A 157 16.65 27.38 14.12
CA THR A 157 17.60 27.24 15.21
C THR A 157 17.24 26.19 16.25
N GLU A 158 16.01 25.69 16.27
CA GLU A 158 15.59 24.66 17.22
C GLU A 158 15.93 23.27 16.68
N CYS A 159 16.91 22.64 17.30
CA CYS A 159 17.23 21.23 17.11
C CYS A 159 16.15 20.43 17.86
N GLU A 160 15.13 19.94 17.14
CA GLU A 160 14.12 19.10 17.74
C GLU A 160 14.70 17.72 17.99
N VAL A 161 14.69 17.32 19.25
CA VAL A 161 15.16 16.00 19.69
C VAL A 161 13.98 15.05 19.61
N LEU A 162 14.07 14.03 18.76
CA LEU A 162 13.09 12.95 18.72
C LEU A 162 13.27 12.05 19.93
N SER A 163 12.18 11.58 20.54
CA SER A 163 12.25 10.51 21.52
C SER A 163 12.83 9.23 20.89
N TYR A 164 13.39 8.36 21.72
CA TYR A 164 13.90 7.07 21.22
C TYR A 164 12.81 6.23 20.59
N ALA A 165 11.58 6.27 21.14
CA ALA A 165 10.41 5.60 20.57
C ALA A 165 10.06 6.13 19.18
N GLN A 166 10.03 7.44 18.99
CA GLN A 166 9.82 8.05 17.68
C GLN A 166 10.93 7.67 16.70
N ALA A 167 12.19 7.79 17.12
CA ALA A 167 13.33 7.47 16.28
C ALA A 167 13.35 6.00 15.83
N ALA A 168 12.92 5.07 16.69
CA ALA A 168 12.79 3.66 16.35
C ALA A 168 11.75 3.43 15.24
N ARG A 169 10.56 4.03 15.34
CA ARG A 169 9.52 3.93 14.30
C ARG A 169 9.99 4.52 12.97
N TRP A 170 10.61 5.70 13.02
CA TRP A 170 11.10 6.36 11.80
C TRP A 170 12.32 5.68 11.18
N LEU A 171 13.16 4.99 11.96
CA LEU A 171 14.25 4.16 11.46
C LEU A 171 13.72 3.03 10.54
N ILE A 172 12.64 2.36 10.98
CA ILE A 172 12.02 1.30 10.20
C ILE A 172 11.35 1.87 8.94
N TYR A 173 10.63 2.99 9.07
CA TYR A 173 10.06 3.71 7.95
C TYR A 173 11.11 4.08 6.89
N GLN A 174 12.25 4.64 7.29
CA GLN A 174 13.32 5.05 6.37
C GLN A 174 13.86 3.87 5.55
N ASN A 175 13.99 2.69 6.14
CA ASN A 175 14.39 1.50 5.39
C ASN A 175 13.38 1.11 4.31
N GLY A 176 12.08 1.31 4.55
CA GLY A 176 11.02 0.95 3.62
C GLY A 176 10.71 2.01 2.57
N TYR A 177 10.65 3.27 2.97
CA TYR A 177 10.04 4.35 2.20
C TYR A 177 10.96 5.54 1.91
N ASP A 178 12.23 5.51 2.32
CA ASP A 178 13.13 6.64 2.08
C ASP A 178 13.22 6.98 0.60
N GLU A 179 13.23 8.27 0.31
CA GLU A 179 13.32 8.81 -1.03
C GLU A 179 14.67 8.52 -1.70
N ARG A 180 14.69 8.55 -3.02
CA ARG A 180 15.92 8.33 -3.82
C ARG A 180 17.00 9.34 -3.50
N GLY A 181 16.67 10.64 -3.36
CA GLY A 181 17.53 11.81 -3.06
C GLY A 181 19.03 11.62 -3.28
N GLY A 182 19.87 12.57 -3.42
CA GLY A 182 21.29 12.43 -3.76
C GLY A 182 22.13 11.50 -2.87
N ARG A 183 21.60 10.35 -2.45
CA ARG A 183 22.26 9.39 -1.55
C ARG A 183 23.58 8.91 -2.16
N PRO A 184 24.72 9.04 -1.44
CA PRO A 184 25.96 8.43 -1.88
C PRO A 184 25.81 6.92 -1.95
N LYS A 185 26.55 6.33 -2.84
CA LYS A 185 26.55 4.88 -3.02
C LYS A 185 27.44 4.24 -1.97
N ALA A 186 27.02 3.12 -1.43
CA ALA A 186 27.96 2.19 -0.81
C ALA A 186 28.69 1.44 -1.94
N GLY A 187 29.95 1.78 -2.21
CA GLY A 187 30.78 1.18 -3.27
C GLY A 187 30.46 1.65 -4.71
N ASN A 188 30.96 0.93 -5.73
CA ASN A 188 30.96 1.33 -7.15
C ASN A 188 29.67 1.00 -7.93
N LYS A 189 28.49 1.01 -7.34
CA LYS A 189 27.26 0.49 -7.99
C LYS A 189 26.21 1.55 -8.33
N PRO A 190 25.20 1.19 -9.16
CA PRO A 190 24.24 2.15 -9.70
C PRO A 190 23.44 2.87 -8.60
N ARG A 191 22.77 3.95 -8.98
CA ARG A 191 21.94 4.75 -8.08
C ARG A 191 20.83 3.89 -7.47
N HIS A 192 20.65 3.96 -6.15
CA HIS A 192 19.54 3.35 -5.46
C HIS A 192 18.25 4.13 -5.77
N GLY A 193 17.16 3.42 -6.01
CA GLY A 193 15.82 3.98 -6.04
C GLY A 193 15.31 4.33 -4.63
N VAL A 194 14.04 4.62 -4.52
CA VAL A 194 13.34 4.70 -3.22
C VAL A 194 13.43 3.35 -2.47
N GLY A 195 13.16 3.35 -1.18
CA GLY A 195 13.11 2.12 -0.39
C GLY A 195 12.10 1.11 -0.97
N TRP A 196 12.25 -0.17 -0.63
CA TRP A 196 11.46 -1.24 -1.26
C TRP A 196 9.95 -1.02 -1.17
N LEU A 197 9.44 -0.63 0.01
CA LEU A 197 8.02 -0.33 0.20
C LEU A 197 7.53 0.86 -0.64
N GLY A 198 8.42 1.80 -0.95
CA GLY A 198 8.14 2.91 -1.87
C GLY A 198 8.04 2.49 -3.34
N GLN A 199 8.48 1.29 -3.70
CA GLN A 199 8.42 0.77 -5.07
C GLN A 199 7.19 -0.09 -5.34
N ILE A 200 6.46 -0.50 -4.30
CA ILE A 200 5.32 -1.40 -4.39
C ILE A 200 3.99 -0.68 -4.15
N GLY A 201 2.91 -1.25 -4.64
CA GLY A 201 1.54 -0.88 -4.26
C GLY A 201 1.10 -1.71 -3.07
N PHE A 202 1.47 -1.26 -1.87
CA PHE A 202 1.24 -2.03 -0.65
C PHE A 202 -0.23 -2.33 -0.41
N VAL A 203 -0.54 -3.61 -0.23
CA VAL A 203 -1.87 -4.12 0.14
C VAL A 203 -1.73 -5.12 1.27
N ALA A 204 -2.51 -4.92 2.33
CA ALA A 204 -2.62 -5.84 3.45
C ALA A 204 -4.09 -6.24 3.67
N VAL A 205 -4.30 -7.40 4.25
CA VAL A 205 -5.63 -7.83 4.72
C VAL A 205 -5.81 -7.38 6.16
N LYS A 206 -6.85 -6.62 6.43
CA LYS A 206 -7.20 -6.15 7.76
C LYS A 206 -8.10 -7.16 8.48
N GLY A 207 -7.77 -7.50 9.71
CA GLY A 207 -8.59 -8.30 10.62
C GLY A 207 -9.43 -7.43 11.57
N LYS A 208 -10.15 -8.08 12.48
CA LYS A 208 -10.96 -7.42 13.52
C LYS A 208 -10.09 -6.78 14.61
N ASN A 209 -8.85 -7.26 14.75
CA ASN A 209 -7.84 -6.80 15.66
C ASN A 209 -6.44 -6.99 15.04
N LEU A 210 -5.40 -6.54 15.73
CA LEU A 210 -4.02 -6.63 15.24
C LEU A 210 -3.56 -8.10 15.07
N TYR A 211 -4.00 -8.99 15.95
CA TYR A 211 -3.72 -10.43 15.84
C TYR A 211 -4.25 -11.01 14.52
N GLU A 212 -5.54 -10.80 14.20
CA GLU A 212 -6.11 -11.26 12.95
C GLU A 212 -5.44 -10.59 11.74
N THR A 213 -5.13 -9.30 11.83
CA THR A 213 -4.41 -8.56 10.79
C THR A 213 -3.04 -9.21 10.52
N LEU A 214 -2.25 -9.47 11.54
CA LEU A 214 -0.96 -10.12 11.41
C LEU A 214 -1.09 -11.52 10.80
N LEU A 215 -1.98 -12.33 11.34
CA LEU A 215 -2.14 -13.72 10.90
C LEU A 215 -2.63 -13.81 9.45
N ARG A 216 -3.60 -12.97 9.02
CA ARG A 216 -4.09 -12.95 7.64
C ARG A 216 -3.03 -12.51 6.62
N ASN A 217 -2.02 -11.76 7.04
CA ASN A 217 -0.91 -11.34 6.20
C ASN A 217 0.33 -12.25 6.33
N MET A 218 0.30 -13.24 7.20
CA MET A 218 1.30 -14.30 7.28
C MET A 218 1.11 -15.31 6.13
N ALA A 219 1.31 -14.82 4.91
CA ALA A 219 1.08 -15.54 3.67
C ALA A 219 2.39 -16.13 3.12
N PHE A 220 2.45 -17.43 2.97
CA PHE A 220 3.57 -18.11 2.32
C PHE A 220 3.38 -18.15 0.79
N PRO A 221 4.47 -18.02 0.00
CA PRO A 221 4.40 -18.11 -1.46
C PRO A 221 3.69 -19.36 -1.94
N THR A 222 2.81 -19.21 -2.95
CA THR A 222 1.94 -20.30 -3.41
C THR A 222 2.51 -21.14 -4.52
N GLU A 223 3.60 -20.73 -5.14
CA GLU A 223 4.11 -21.30 -6.38
C GLU A 223 4.89 -22.60 -6.23
N GLN A 224 5.24 -22.94 -4.99
CA GLN A 224 6.02 -24.14 -4.70
C GLN A 224 5.50 -24.83 -3.45
N ASP A 225 5.42 -26.14 -3.51
CA ASP A 225 5.02 -26.95 -2.36
C ASP A 225 6.11 -26.97 -1.28
N ALA A 226 7.38 -26.87 -1.65
CA ALA A 226 8.50 -26.79 -0.72
C ALA A 226 8.76 -25.35 -0.30
N LEU A 227 8.84 -25.09 1.01
CA LEU A 227 9.33 -23.83 1.56
C LEU A 227 10.85 -23.82 1.40
N ARG A 228 11.36 -22.96 0.54
CA ARG A 228 12.73 -23.06 -0.02
C ARG A 228 13.85 -22.95 1.00
N GLU A 229 13.73 -22.07 1.97
CA GLU A 229 14.79 -21.82 2.94
C GLU A 229 14.22 -21.44 4.31
N GLU A 230 15.01 -21.68 5.35
CA GLU A 230 14.69 -21.26 6.70
C GLU A 230 14.50 -19.74 6.77
N GLN A 231 13.50 -19.29 7.52
CA GLN A 231 13.25 -17.87 7.73
C GLN A 231 14.40 -17.24 8.49
N GLN A 232 15.04 -16.24 7.89
CA GLN A 232 16.20 -15.58 8.46
C GLN A 232 16.11 -14.05 8.34
N PRO A 233 15.60 -13.36 9.35
CA PRO A 233 15.54 -11.91 9.36
C PRO A 233 16.93 -11.27 9.49
N CYS A 234 17.04 -9.97 9.23
CA CYS A 234 18.32 -9.27 9.18
C CYS A 234 19.11 -9.33 10.51
N TRP A 235 18.43 -9.37 11.65
CA TRP A 235 19.10 -9.42 12.97
C TRP A 235 19.75 -10.76 13.31
N GLU A 236 19.42 -11.82 12.60
CA GLU A 236 20.10 -13.13 12.75
C GLU A 236 21.37 -13.24 11.91
N ARG A 237 21.65 -12.24 11.08
CA ARG A 237 22.81 -12.25 10.19
C ARG A 237 23.99 -11.53 10.81
N GLU A 238 25.17 -11.79 10.23
CA GLU A 238 26.33 -10.97 10.50
C GLU A 238 26.03 -9.52 10.05
N GLN A 239 26.40 -8.57 10.89
CA GLN A 239 26.10 -7.17 10.65
C GLN A 239 26.78 -6.68 9.39
N VAL A 240 26.03 -5.96 8.56
CA VAL A 240 26.52 -5.38 7.31
C VAL A 240 27.49 -4.23 7.61
N ARG A 241 28.62 -4.21 6.94
CA ARG A 241 29.60 -3.10 7.02
C ARG A 241 29.18 -1.96 6.09
N ALA A 242 29.53 -0.73 6.45
CA ALA A 242 29.19 0.48 5.68
C ALA A 242 29.70 0.45 4.22
N GLU A 243 30.89 -0.09 4.01
CA GLU A 243 31.52 -0.21 2.69
C GLU A 243 30.98 -1.35 1.83
N GLN A 244 30.21 -2.26 2.40
CA GLN A 244 29.60 -3.35 1.64
C GLN A 244 28.46 -2.83 0.76
N SER A 245 28.67 -2.84 -0.55
CA SER A 245 27.59 -2.70 -1.51
C SER A 245 27.01 -4.07 -1.81
N VAL A 246 25.78 -4.31 -1.38
CA VAL A 246 25.11 -5.59 -1.65
C VAL A 246 24.03 -5.38 -2.70
N LYS A 247 24.15 -6.10 -3.83
CA LYS A 247 23.03 -6.39 -4.69
C LYS A 247 22.47 -7.74 -4.25
N ILE A 248 21.31 -7.73 -3.65
CA ILE A 248 20.55 -8.96 -3.41
C ILE A 248 19.90 -9.33 -4.73
N VAL A 249 20.12 -10.55 -5.19
CA VAL A 249 19.50 -11.03 -6.43
C VAL A 249 18.01 -11.26 -6.20
N MET A 250 17.66 -11.93 -5.12
CA MET A 250 16.31 -12.16 -4.65
C MET A 250 16.35 -12.56 -3.17
N PRO A 251 15.49 -12.00 -2.30
CA PRO A 251 15.31 -12.52 -0.95
C PRO A 251 14.90 -13.99 -1.01
N LYS A 252 15.43 -14.79 -0.11
CA LYS A 252 15.27 -16.24 -0.15
C LYS A 252 14.05 -16.72 0.64
N ASN A 253 13.56 -15.88 1.54
CA ASN A 253 12.43 -16.16 2.43
C ASN A 253 11.70 -14.86 2.82
N GLN A 254 10.54 -15.01 3.45
CA GLN A 254 9.70 -13.87 3.84
C GLN A 254 10.37 -12.99 4.89
N ALA A 255 11.01 -13.56 5.92
CA ALA A 255 11.65 -12.78 6.97
C ALA A 255 12.79 -11.91 6.42
N GLU A 256 13.57 -12.43 5.48
CA GLU A 256 14.61 -11.67 4.77
C GLU A 256 14.02 -10.49 3.98
N LEU A 257 12.95 -10.74 3.21
CA LEU A 257 12.27 -9.70 2.44
C LEU A 257 11.69 -8.61 3.35
N LEU A 258 10.99 -9.02 4.41
CA LEU A 258 10.31 -8.11 5.32
C LEU A 258 11.27 -7.24 6.13
N THR A 259 12.53 -7.66 6.24
CA THR A 259 13.61 -6.96 6.97
C THR A 259 14.73 -6.44 6.06
N LEU A 260 14.42 -6.21 4.78
CA LEU A 260 15.39 -5.71 3.81
C LEU A 260 15.95 -4.34 4.22
N GLN A 261 17.27 -4.23 4.32
CA GLN A 261 17.95 -2.98 4.67
C GLN A 261 18.23 -2.14 3.42
N SER A 262 17.21 -1.51 2.86
CA SER A 262 17.33 -0.63 1.68
C SER A 262 18.19 0.60 1.93
N ARG A 263 18.48 0.90 3.16
CA ARG A 263 19.36 1.99 3.61
C ARG A 263 20.36 1.49 4.66
N ARG A 264 21.56 2.06 4.63
CA ARG A 264 22.53 1.99 5.72
C ARG A 264 22.34 3.23 6.56
N ILE A 265 21.90 3.07 7.81
CA ILE A 265 21.53 4.18 8.69
C ILE A 265 22.33 4.07 9.98
N LEU A 266 22.72 5.23 10.55
CA LEU A 266 23.25 5.34 11.90
C LEU A 266 22.62 6.56 12.57
N LEU A 267 21.87 6.34 13.66
CA LEU A 267 21.24 7.41 14.44
C LEU A 267 22.27 8.15 15.30
N LYS A 268 22.09 9.46 15.43
CA LYS A 268 22.93 10.36 16.27
C LYS A 268 22.14 10.76 17.52
N ARG A 269 22.67 10.36 18.68
CA ARG A 269 22.11 10.75 19.98
C ARG A 269 22.37 12.21 20.29
N SER A 270 21.48 12.85 21.02
CA SER A 270 21.73 14.14 21.66
C SER A 270 22.73 13.98 22.81
N GLU A 271 23.62 14.93 22.98
CA GLU A 271 24.57 14.95 24.10
C GLU A 271 23.97 15.52 25.37
N THR A 272 22.88 16.26 25.27
CA THR A 272 22.32 17.06 26.37
C THR A 272 21.09 16.44 27.02
N VAL A 273 20.24 15.76 26.24
CA VAL A 273 18.99 15.14 26.70
C VAL A 273 18.81 13.77 26.04
N PRO A 274 18.10 12.82 26.68
CA PRO A 274 17.80 11.54 26.03
C PRO A 274 16.99 11.74 24.76
N GLY A 275 17.52 11.30 23.59
CA GLY A 275 16.85 11.41 22.32
C GLY A 275 17.80 11.44 21.12
N VAL A 276 17.24 11.56 19.92
CA VAL A 276 17.92 11.53 18.62
C VAL A 276 17.85 12.91 17.97
N VAL A 277 19.01 13.45 17.60
CA VAL A 277 19.15 14.77 16.94
C VAL A 277 19.35 14.66 15.43
N GLY A 278 19.62 13.47 14.92
CA GLY A 278 19.86 13.28 13.49
C GLY A 278 20.30 11.85 13.18
N TYR A 279 20.74 11.67 11.94
CA TYR A 279 21.22 10.37 11.47
C TYR A 279 22.17 10.56 10.28
N GLU A 280 22.96 9.52 10.01
CA GLU A 280 23.70 9.38 8.76
C GLU A 280 23.06 8.28 7.92
N VAL A 281 23.10 8.44 6.58
CA VAL A 281 22.52 7.47 5.67
C VAL A 281 23.31 7.29 4.39
N LEU A 282 23.40 6.03 3.95
CA LEU A 282 23.84 5.60 2.62
C LEU A 282 22.77 4.75 1.95
N GLY A 283 22.87 4.58 0.62
CA GLY A 283 22.12 3.54 -0.08
C GLY A 283 22.48 2.15 0.44
N GLY A 284 21.47 1.30 0.59
CA GLY A 284 21.60 -0.06 1.10
C GLY A 284 21.29 -1.14 0.07
N ASP A 285 20.67 -2.22 0.52
CA ASP A 285 20.32 -3.36 -0.32
C ASP A 285 19.20 -3.03 -1.29
N TYR A 286 19.27 -3.55 -2.48
CA TYR A 286 18.24 -3.41 -3.49
C TYR A 286 17.99 -4.72 -4.22
N TRP A 287 16.81 -4.88 -4.73
CA TRP A 287 16.34 -6.06 -5.40
C TRP A 287 15.72 -5.69 -6.75
N ASP A 288 15.88 -6.56 -7.76
CA ASP A 288 15.21 -6.38 -9.03
C ASP A 288 13.70 -6.65 -8.87
N SER A 289 12.90 -5.68 -9.23
CA SER A 289 11.46 -5.77 -9.08
C SER A 289 10.78 -6.66 -10.13
N GLU A 290 11.48 -7.07 -11.21
CA GLU A 290 10.90 -7.98 -12.21
C GLU A 290 10.71 -9.38 -11.65
N ASN A 291 9.47 -9.86 -11.69
CA ASN A 291 9.06 -11.16 -11.15
C ASN A 291 9.45 -11.38 -9.68
N ALA A 292 9.41 -10.30 -8.88
CA ALA A 292 9.72 -10.28 -7.45
C ALA A 292 8.64 -11.01 -6.62
N PHE A 293 8.36 -12.26 -6.96
CA PHE A 293 7.19 -13.01 -6.48
C PHE A 293 7.24 -13.41 -5.00
N GLU A 294 8.37 -13.24 -4.33
CA GLU A 294 8.43 -13.35 -2.88
C GLU A 294 7.61 -12.24 -2.19
N GLU A 295 7.38 -11.09 -2.86
CA GLU A 295 6.52 -10.04 -2.30
C GLU A 295 5.04 -10.44 -2.36
N GLN A 296 4.46 -10.66 -1.18
CA GLN A 296 3.08 -11.10 -1.04
C GLN A 296 2.09 -9.94 -0.89
N MET A 297 2.58 -8.74 -0.56
CA MET A 297 1.76 -7.60 -0.15
C MET A 297 1.77 -6.48 -1.20
N THR A 298 1.62 -6.82 -2.49
CA THR A 298 1.66 -5.84 -3.59
C THR A 298 0.66 -6.15 -4.69
N LEU A 299 0.20 -5.12 -5.38
CA LEU A 299 -0.43 -5.25 -6.69
C LEU A 299 0.62 -5.52 -7.76
N TRP A 300 0.20 -6.13 -8.87
CA TRP A 300 1.07 -6.51 -9.97
C TRP A 300 0.59 -5.91 -11.29
N SER A 301 1.50 -5.33 -12.05
CA SER A 301 1.30 -4.96 -13.45
C SER A 301 2.00 -5.95 -14.38
N ARG A 302 1.31 -6.30 -15.45
CA ARG A 302 1.78 -7.19 -16.50
C ARG A 302 2.59 -6.41 -17.52
N ILE A 303 3.82 -6.83 -17.79
CA ILE A 303 4.68 -6.23 -18.81
C ILE A 303 4.87 -7.23 -19.94
N SER A 304 4.35 -6.87 -21.11
CA SER A 304 4.54 -7.64 -22.34
C SER A 304 5.55 -6.90 -23.22
N LYS A 305 6.71 -7.50 -23.45
CA LYS A 305 7.65 -7.03 -24.47
C LYS A 305 7.55 -7.95 -25.68
N LYS A 306 7.65 -7.37 -26.87
CA LYS A 306 7.55 -8.15 -28.13
C LYS A 306 8.66 -9.21 -28.15
N ASN A 307 8.27 -10.49 -28.29
CA ASN A 307 9.15 -11.67 -28.31
C ASN A 307 9.85 -12.04 -26.98
N GLU A 308 9.43 -11.51 -25.83
CA GLU A 308 9.93 -11.92 -24.51
C GLU A 308 8.84 -12.66 -23.72
N LYS A 309 9.27 -13.47 -22.73
CA LYS A 309 8.34 -14.04 -21.76
C LYS A 309 7.64 -12.92 -21.01
N MET A 310 6.37 -13.14 -20.71
CA MET A 310 5.60 -12.26 -19.86
C MET A 310 6.30 -12.06 -18.52
N THR A 311 6.48 -10.79 -18.12
CA THR A 311 7.04 -10.41 -16.83
C THR A 311 6.04 -9.60 -16.04
N TYR A 312 6.19 -9.61 -14.71
CA TYR A 312 5.37 -8.84 -13.78
C TYR A 312 6.26 -7.90 -12.98
N LYS A 313 5.72 -6.73 -12.67
CA LYS A 313 6.34 -5.78 -11.73
C LYS A 313 5.32 -5.37 -10.67
N PRO A 314 5.77 -5.05 -9.45
CA PRO A 314 4.92 -4.38 -8.50
C PRO A 314 4.31 -3.12 -9.13
N GLN A 315 3.02 -2.93 -8.92
CA GLN A 315 2.28 -1.76 -9.39
C GLN A 315 2.06 -0.81 -8.22
N GLN A 316 2.65 0.37 -8.28
CA GLN A 316 2.36 1.43 -7.31
C GLN A 316 0.92 1.90 -7.44
N HIS A 317 0.32 2.32 -6.34
CA HIS A 317 -0.98 2.96 -6.37
C HIS A 317 -0.92 4.36 -6.98
N GLU A 318 -1.97 4.75 -7.68
CA GLU A 318 -2.16 6.12 -8.16
C GLU A 318 -2.89 6.97 -7.11
N ALA A 319 -2.33 8.13 -6.76
CA ALA A 319 -2.99 9.07 -5.86
C ALA A 319 -4.35 9.52 -6.43
N GLY A 320 -5.41 9.44 -5.62
CA GLY A 320 -6.77 9.78 -6.03
C GLY A 320 -7.52 8.70 -6.81
N LYS A 321 -6.91 7.54 -7.05
CA LYS A 321 -7.59 6.37 -7.62
C LYS A 321 -8.09 5.46 -6.48
N GLN A 322 -9.39 5.27 -6.41
CA GLN A 322 -10.03 4.41 -5.41
C GLN A 322 -9.64 2.95 -5.60
N LEU A 323 -9.48 2.20 -4.51
CA LEU A 323 -9.00 0.81 -4.52
C LEU A 323 -9.93 -0.14 -5.32
N TRP A 324 -11.24 0.11 -5.32
CA TRP A 324 -12.16 -0.71 -6.12
C TRP A 324 -11.89 -0.64 -7.64
N ARG A 325 -11.25 0.43 -8.11
CA ARG A 325 -10.84 0.57 -9.52
C ARG A 325 -9.62 -0.30 -9.87
N GLU A 326 -8.93 -0.84 -8.86
CA GLU A 326 -7.86 -1.83 -9.02
C GLU A 326 -8.36 -3.28 -8.97
N ILE A 327 -9.67 -3.50 -8.76
CA ILE A 327 -10.27 -4.84 -8.75
C ILE A 327 -9.89 -5.66 -10.00
N PRO A 328 -9.93 -5.11 -11.24
CA PRO A 328 -9.51 -5.86 -12.42
C PRO A 328 -8.09 -6.43 -12.31
N SER A 329 -7.14 -5.69 -11.73
CA SER A 329 -5.77 -6.18 -11.49
C SER A 329 -5.70 -7.23 -10.37
N MET A 330 -6.58 -7.14 -9.38
CA MET A 330 -6.63 -8.07 -8.24
C MET A 330 -7.37 -9.37 -8.57
N LEU A 331 -8.37 -9.33 -9.46
CA LEU A 331 -9.23 -10.46 -9.79
C LEU A 331 -9.01 -11.02 -11.19
N ASP A 332 -8.00 -10.57 -11.92
CA ASP A 332 -7.69 -11.11 -13.25
C ASP A 332 -7.33 -12.60 -13.13
N PRO A 333 -8.10 -13.51 -13.77
CA PRO A 333 -7.82 -14.94 -13.74
C PRO A 333 -6.50 -15.31 -14.40
N GLU A 334 -6.05 -14.51 -15.39
CA GLU A 334 -4.80 -14.69 -16.12
C GLU A 334 -3.67 -13.81 -15.56
N GLY A 335 -4.00 -12.94 -14.62
CA GLY A 335 -3.09 -12.01 -13.96
C GLY A 335 -2.45 -12.60 -12.71
N ARG A 336 -1.64 -11.78 -12.06
CA ARG A 336 -1.06 -12.14 -10.77
C ARG A 336 -1.76 -11.37 -9.66
N LYS A 337 -2.39 -12.11 -8.76
CA LYS A 337 -3.03 -11.54 -7.56
C LYS A 337 -1.97 -11.24 -6.48
N PRO A 338 -2.24 -10.29 -5.55
CA PRO A 338 -1.47 -10.19 -4.32
C PRO A 338 -1.43 -11.52 -3.58
N GLY A 339 -0.26 -11.91 -3.08
CA GLY A 339 -0.10 -13.21 -2.42
C GLY A 339 -0.96 -13.34 -1.17
N VAL A 340 -1.11 -12.26 -0.38
CA VAL A 340 -2.00 -12.23 0.78
C VAL A 340 -3.47 -12.51 0.41
N LEU A 341 -3.90 -12.09 -0.77
CA LEU A 341 -5.26 -12.36 -1.26
C LEU A 341 -5.41 -13.85 -1.63
N THR A 342 -4.45 -14.38 -2.39
CA THR A 342 -4.41 -15.81 -2.78
C THR A 342 -4.33 -16.72 -1.54
N TRP A 343 -3.58 -16.31 -0.52
CA TRP A 343 -3.47 -17.04 0.74
C TRP A 343 -4.83 -17.12 1.47
N ASN A 344 -5.50 -15.99 1.66
CA ASN A 344 -6.82 -15.96 2.33
C ASN A 344 -7.88 -16.73 1.52
N GLN A 345 -7.84 -16.68 0.18
CA GLN A 345 -8.69 -17.48 -0.69
C GLN A 345 -8.46 -18.98 -0.47
N GLN A 346 -7.21 -19.41 -0.35
CA GLN A 346 -6.88 -20.81 -0.08
C GLN A 346 -7.36 -21.25 1.30
N LEU A 347 -7.20 -20.42 2.34
CA LEU A 347 -7.71 -20.72 3.69
C LEU A 347 -9.22 -20.91 3.67
N GLN A 348 -9.94 -20.14 2.87
CA GLN A 348 -11.39 -20.31 2.70
C GLN A 348 -11.73 -21.60 1.94
N SER A 349 -11.04 -21.90 0.83
CA SER A 349 -11.30 -23.11 0.05
C SER A 349 -11.05 -24.39 0.85
N LEU A 350 -10.11 -24.34 1.80
CA LEU A 350 -9.85 -25.40 2.78
C LEU A 350 -10.80 -25.38 3.99
N ARG A 351 -11.77 -24.45 4.02
CA ARG A 351 -12.74 -24.27 5.10
C ARG A 351 -12.11 -23.92 6.48
N ILE A 352 -10.91 -23.40 6.48
CA ILE A 352 -10.27 -22.85 7.68
C ILE A 352 -10.92 -21.51 8.01
N LEU A 353 -11.15 -20.67 7.00
CA LEU A 353 -11.98 -19.47 7.09
C LEU A 353 -13.41 -19.77 6.63
N SER A 354 -14.39 -19.11 7.24
CA SER A 354 -15.80 -19.22 6.84
C SER A 354 -16.02 -18.70 5.42
N ARG A 355 -16.94 -19.30 4.66
CA ARG A 355 -17.34 -18.80 3.34
C ARG A 355 -18.03 -17.43 3.41
N LYS A 356 -18.70 -17.13 4.53
CA LYS A 356 -19.32 -15.83 4.81
C LYS A 356 -18.34 -14.80 5.41
N GLU A 357 -17.07 -15.16 5.52
CA GLU A 357 -16.06 -14.25 6.04
C GLU A 357 -15.85 -13.07 5.09
N GLN A 358 -15.84 -11.87 5.65
CA GLN A 358 -15.47 -10.68 4.90
C GLN A 358 -13.95 -10.53 4.85
N ILE A 359 -13.46 -10.10 3.71
CA ILE A 359 -12.08 -9.63 3.56
C ILE A 359 -12.09 -8.11 3.45
N VAL A 360 -11.25 -7.45 4.23
CA VAL A 360 -11.02 -6.01 4.15
C VAL A 360 -9.59 -5.80 3.68
N LEU A 361 -9.45 -5.28 2.48
CA LEU A 361 -8.15 -4.89 1.93
C LEU A 361 -7.82 -3.49 2.39
N ASN A 362 -6.61 -3.30 2.90
CA ASN A 362 -6.05 -2.00 3.28
C ASN A 362 -4.89 -1.67 2.35
N MET A 363 -5.02 -0.58 1.63
CA MET A 363 -4.02 -0.04 0.72
C MET A 363 -3.27 1.10 1.40
N VAL A 364 -1.95 1.13 1.24
CA VAL A 364 -1.12 2.28 1.59
C VAL A 364 -0.30 2.69 0.38
N GLY A 365 -0.52 3.91 -0.08
CA GLY A 365 0.19 4.50 -1.21
C GLY A 365 1.08 5.65 -0.78
N ILE A 366 2.18 5.83 -1.51
CA ILE A 366 3.09 6.95 -1.38
C ILE A 366 3.39 7.51 -2.77
N ARG A 367 3.43 8.82 -2.89
CA ARG A 367 3.82 9.50 -4.12
C ARG A 367 5.04 10.36 -3.87
N TYR A 368 6.05 10.12 -4.67
CA TYR A 368 7.26 10.96 -4.71
C TYR A 368 7.14 12.03 -5.81
N ASP A 369 8.03 13.01 -5.80
CA ASP A 369 8.18 13.94 -6.92
C ASP A 369 8.77 13.22 -8.15
N ASN A 370 8.83 13.93 -9.29
CA ASN A 370 9.30 13.36 -10.57
C ASN A 370 10.76 12.87 -10.53
N GLN A 371 11.54 13.28 -9.54
CA GLN A 371 12.93 12.86 -9.33
C GLN A 371 13.06 11.85 -8.18
N GLU A 372 11.95 11.50 -7.55
CA GLU A 372 11.89 10.66 -6.34
C GLU A 372 12.71 11.27 -5.17
N ALA A 373 12.90 12.58 -5.17
CA ALA A 373 13.74 13.30 -4.22
C ALA A 373 12.96 13.85 -3.02
N SER A 374 11.65 13.77 -3.02
CA SER A 374 10.80 14.14 -1.88
C SER A 374 9.45 13.44 -1.94
N VAL A 375 8.91 13.10 -0.77
CA VAL A 375 7.53 12.63 -0.63
C VAL A 375 6.58 13.80 -0.89
N LYS A 376 5.59 13.58 -1.76
CA LYS A 376 4.55 14.56 -2.09
C LYS A 376 3.23 14.27 -1.41
N ASP A 377 2.93 12.99 -1.22
CA ASP A 377 1.65 12.58 -0.71
C ASP A 377 1.72 11.16 -0.13
N VAL A 378 0.94 10.92 0.91
CA VAL A 378 0.69 9.60 1.49
C VAL A 378 -0.81 9.44 1.59
N TYR A 379 -1.33 8.35 1.11
CA TYR A 379 -2.77 8.11 1.06
C TYR A 379 -3.10 6.66 1.35
N THR A 380 -4.31 6.44 1.85
CA THR A 380 -4.82 5.11 2.17
C THR A 380 -6.20 4.93 1.58
N ASP A 381 -6.54 3.68 1.34
CA ASP A 381 -7.89 3.28 1.01
C ASP A 381 -8.18 1.88 1.55
N GLN A 382 -9.45 1.58 1.76
CA GLN A 382 -9.91 0.28 2.23
C GLN A 382 -11.04 -0.22 1.35
N LEU A 383 -11.06 -1.53 1.08
CA LEU A 383 -12.10 -2.18 0.30
C LEU A 383 -12.55 -3.45 0.99
N ALA A 384 -13.83 -3.51 1.32
CA ALA A 384 -14.46 -4.67 1.92
C ALA A 384 -15.31 -5.43 0.89
N MET A 385 -15.23 -6.76 0.93
CA MET A 385 -16.09 -7.67 0.14
C MET A 385 -16.20 -9.02 0.84
N GLN A 386 -17.15 -9.85 0.44
CA GLN A 386 -17.15 -11.24 0.89
C GLN A 386 -15.96 -11.99 0.28
N LEU A 387 -15.26 -12.75 1.10
CA LEU A 387 -14.10 -13.54 0.64
C LEU A 387 -14.50 -14.55 -0.45
N ALA A 388 -15.75 -15.05 -0.40
CA ALA A 388 -16.31 -15.96 -1.40
C ALA A 388 -16.38 -15.39 -2.82
N VAL A 389 -16.38 -14.07 -3.00
CA VAL A 389 -16.29 -13.44 -4.33
C VAL A 389 -14.99 -13.80 -5.05
N LEU A 390 -13.93 -14.09 -4.30
CA LEU A 390 -12.61 -14.44 -4.82
C LEU A 390 -12.49 -15.93 -5.23
N ASP A 391 -13.46 -16.78 -4.85
CA ASP A 391 -13.42 -18.21 -5.13
C ASP A 391 -13.57 -18.48 -6.64
N GLU A 392 -12.93 -19.55 -7.11
CA GLU A 392 -13.06 -20.00 -8.51
C GLU A 392 -14.50 -20.34 -8.89
N LEU A 393 -15.27 -20.87 -7.96
CA LEU A 393 -16.70 -21.14 -8.14
C LEU A 393 -17.53 -19.87 -8.34
N SER A 394 -17.03 -18.73 -7.85
CA SER A 394 -17.64 -17.41 -8.01
C SER A 394 -17.12 -16.65 -9.24
N ARG A 395 -16.46 -17.31 -10.16
CA ARG A 395 -15.96 -16.71 -11.41
C ARG A 395 -16.99 -15.87 -12.19
N PRO A 396 -18.28 -16.24 -12.24
CA PRO A 396 -19.29 -15.39 -12.84
C PRO A 396 -19.41 -14.01 -12.17
N TRP A 397 -19.24 -13.91 -10.85
CA TRP A 397 -19.22 -12.65 -10.11
C TRP A 397 -18.00 -11.82 -10.43
N THR A 398 -16.82 -12.42 -10.44
CA THR A 398 -15.55 -11.74 -10.79
C THR A 398 -15.64 -11.07 -12.17
N VAL A 399 -16.18 -11.78 -13.17
CA VAL A 399 -16.36 -11.24 -14.52
C VAL A 399 -17.34 -10.06 -14.53
N ARG A 400 -18.45 -10.16 -13.79
CA ARG A 400 -19.45 -9.10 -13.71
C ARG A 400 -18.90 -7.86 -12.99
N ILE A 401 -18.25 -8.04 -11.84
CA ILE A 401 -17.64 -6.93 -11.08
C ILE A 401 -16.63 -6.18 -11.95
N ASN A 402 -15.74 -6.90 -12.65
CA ASN A 402 -14.78 -6.28 -13.56
C ASN A 402 -15.46 -5.46 -14.66
N ARG A 403 -16.56 -5.98 -15.25
CA ARG A 403 -17.34 -5.23 -16.24
C ARG A 403 -17.97 -3.96 -15.67
N GLU A 404 -18.42 -4.02 -14.41
CA GLU A 404 -19.01 -2.82 -13.79
C GLU A 404 -17.95 -1.76 -13.45
N VAL A 405 -16.74 -2.16 -13.08
CA VAL A 405 -15.59 -1.24 -12.98
C VAL A 405 -15.32 -0.56 -14.33
N GLU A 406 -15.23 -1.34 -15.42
CA GLU A 406 -15.03 -0.80 -16.76
C GLU A 406 -16.17 0.13 -17.20
N ARG A 407 -17.43 -0.19 -16.84
CA ARG A 407 -18.58 0.69 -17.12
C ARG A 407 -18.48 2.01 -16.36
N CYS A 408 -18.06 1.98 -15.10
CA CYS A 408 -17.79 3.21 -14.35
C CYS A 408 -16.68 4.05 -14.99
N GLU A 409 -15.65 3.45 -15.55
CA GLU A 409 -14.60 4.18 -16.28
C GLU A 409 -15.14 4.82 -17.56
N LYS A 410 -15.95 4.09 -18.32
CA LYS A 410 -16.62 4.64 -19.51
C LYS A 410 -17.60 5.76 -19.16
N ALA A 411 -18.33 5.64 -18.05
CA ALA A 411 -19.23 6.69 -17.58
C ALA A 411 -18.46 7.93 -17.13
N ALA A 412 -17.36 7.77 -16.41
CA ALA A 412 -16.47 8.87 -16.04
C ALA A 412 -15.92 9.59 -17.28
N GLU A 413 -15.49 8.84 -18.29
CA GLU A 413 -15.04 9.41 -19.57
C GLU A 413 -16.16 10.19 -20.26
N SER A 414 -17.38 9.66 -20.30
CA SER A 414 -18.54 10.32 -20.87
C SER A 414 -18.91 11.63 -20.15
N ILE A 415 -18.82 11.65 -18.81
CA ILE A 415 -18.97 12.87 -17.98
C ILE A 415 -17.85 13.88 -18.29
N GLY A 416 -16.61 13.39 -18.40
CA GLY A 416 -15.48 14.24 -18.79
C GLY A 416 -15.68 14.92 -20.13
N VAL A 417 -16.13 14.16 -21.14
CA VAL A 417 -16.44 14.69 -22.49
C VAL A 417 -17.61 15.68 -22.45
N LEU A 418 -18.66 15.39 -21.68
CA LEU A 418 -19.76 16.35 -21.50
C LEU A 418 -19.24 17.67 -20.94
N CYS A 419 -18.48 17.65 -19.87
CA CYS A 419 -17.93 18.85 -19.23
C CYS A 419 -17.01 19.63 -20.18
N GLU A 420 -16.15 18.94 -20.92
CA GLU A 420 -15.32 19.49 -21.98
C GLU A 420 -16.15 20.25 -23.02
N GLU A 421 -17.14 19.58 -23.61
CA GLU A 421 -17.98 20.16 -24.64
C GLU A 421 -18.81 21.36 -24.12
N LEU A 422 -19.29 21.30 -22.87
CA LEU A 422 -20.00 22.41 -22.23
C LEU A 422 -19.10 23.64 -22.02
N LYS A 423 -17.87 23.44 -21.62
CA LYS A 423 -16.90 24.54 -21.43
C LYS A 423 -16.45 25.13 -22.75
N LEU A 424 -16.24 24.31 -23.78
CA LEU A 424 -15.98 24.77 -25.15
C LEU A 424 -17.18 25.56 -25.70
N ALA A 425 -18.42 25.10 -25.47
CA ALA A 425 -19.62 25.82 -25.83
C ALA A 425 -19.76 27.18 -25.11
N GLY A 426 -19.20 27.30 -23.90
CA GLY A 426 -19.10 28.54 -23.13
C GLY A 426 -17.95 29.45 -23.54
N GLY A 427 -17.07 29.02 -24.47
CA GLY A 427 -15.95 29.82 -24.99
C GLY A 427 -14.61 29.59 -24.26
N LEU A 428 -14.44 28.48 -23.50
CA LEU A 428 -13.17 28.12 -22.92
C LEU A 428 -12.13 27.78 -24.01
N ASP A 429 -10.88 28.18 -23.80
CA ASP A 429 -9.79 27.83 -24.71
C ASP A 429 -9.49 26.33 -24.68
N TYR A 430 -9.21 25.73 -25.84
CA TYR A 430 -8.95 24.31 -26.00
C TYR A 430 -7.73 23.82 -25.18
N SER A 431 -6.76 24.70 -24.93
CA SER A 431 -5.57 24.37 -24.09
C SER A 431 -5.88 24.04 -22.63
N GLN A 432 -7.03 24.50 -22.10
CA GLN A 432 -7.45 24.31 -20.72
C GLN A 432 -8.39 23.12 -20.52
N VAL A 433 -8.84 22.50 -21.60
CA VAL A 433 -9.88 21.46 -21.61
C VAL A 433 -9.46 20.20 -20.85
N LYS A 434 -8.19 19.78 -20.96
CA LYS A 434 -7.71 18.57 -20.32
C LYS A 434 -7.95 18.56 -18.81
N LYS A 435 -7.62 19.65 -18.12
CA LYS A 435 -7.82 19.78 -16.67
C LYS A 435 -9.30 19.70 -16.29
N VAL A 436 -10.14 20.39 -17.04
CA VAL A 436 -11.59 20.41 -16.82
C VAL A 436 -12.21 19.02 -16.98
N LYS A 437 -11.75 18.25 -17.95
CA LYS A 437 -12.15 16.86 -18.17
C LYS A 437 -11.76 15.97 -17.01
N GLU A 438 -10.51 16.09 -16.51
CA GLU A 438 -10.02 15.33 -15.38
C GLU A 438 -10.79 15.65 -14.08
N ASP A 439 -11.05 16.93 -13.81
CA ASP A 439 -11.85 17.38 -12.66
C ASP A 439 -13.28 16.82 -12.70
N ALA A 440 -13.91 16.79 -13.88
CA ALA A 440 -15.26 16.23 -14.05
C ALA A 440 -15.28 14.70 -13.83
N ARG A 441 -14.27 13.99 -14.31
CA ARG A 441 -14.12 12.55 -14.05
C ARG A 441 -13.96 12.27 -12.55
N ALA A 442 -13.15 13.07 -11.87
CA ALA A 442 -12.96 12.95 -10.42
C ALA A 442 -14.26 13.16 -9.64
N GLN A 443 -15.12 14.13 -10.07
CA GLN A 443 -16.44 14.32 -9.47
C GLN A 443 -17.34 13.10 -9.61
N PHE A 444 -17.33 12.43 -10.76
CA PHE A 444 -18.09 11.20 -10.97
C PHE A 444 -17.56 10.07 -10.08
N TYR A 445 -16.24 9.86 -10.05
CA TYR A 445 -15.64 8.83 -9.18
C TYR A 445 -15.95 9.08 -7.70
N PHE A 446 -15.94 10.32 -7.26
CA PHE A 446 -16.35 10.69 -5.90
C PHE A 446 -17.82 10.34 -5.62
N ALA A 447 -18.71 10.66 -6.57
CA ALA A 447 -20.15 10.42 -6.42
C ALA A 447 -20.52 8.92 -6.43
N VAL A 448 -19.76 8.10 -7.17
CA VAL A 448 -20.04 6.66 -7.34
C VAL A 448 -19.28 5.79 -6.31
N ASP A 449 -18.27 6.33 -5.63
CA ASP A 449 -17.37 5.59 -4.76
C ASP A 449 -18.09 4.82 -3.64
N GLN A 450 -18.80 5.53 -2.78
CA GLN A 450 -19.51 4.89 -1.66
C GLN A 450 -20.62 3.93 -2.13
N PRO A 451 -21.46 4.29 -3.13
CA PRO A 451 -22.43 3.36 -3.68
C PRO A 451 -21.82 2.07 -4.26
N PHE A 452 -20.67 2.16 -4.95
CA PHE A 452 -20.00 0.97 -5.49
C PHE A 452 -19.48 0.06 -4.39
N ARG A 453 -18.84 0.64 -3.36
CA ARG A 453 -18.33 -0.11 -2.20
C ARG A 453 -19.45 -0.82 -1.46
N GLN A 454 -20.58 -0.15 -1.26
CA GLN A 454 -21.73 -0.74 -0.60
C GLN A 454 -22.29 -1.89 -1.43
N TRP A 455 -22.50 -1.73 -2.73
CA TRP A 455 -22.92 -2.79 -3.63
C TRP A 455 -21.99 -3.99 -3.58
N LEU A 456 -20.66 -3.77 -3.66
CA LEU A 456 -19.67 -4.84 -3.61
C LEU A 456 -19.67 -5.60 -2.28
N GLN A 457 -19.85 -4.89 -1.17
CA GLN A 457 -19.88 -5.47 0.18
C GLN A 457 -21.16 -6.30 0.44
N GLU A 458 -22.26 -5.91 -0.19
CA GLU A 458 -23.56 -6.58 -0.06
C GLU A 458 -23.68 -7.86 -0.90
N ILE A 459 -22.81 -8.08 -1.90
CA ILE A 459 -22.85 -9.28 -2.75
C ILE A 459 -22.65 -10.54 -1.89
N ASP A 460 -23.66 -11.42 -1.89
CA ASP A 460 -23.56 -12.80 -1.38
C ASP A 460 -23.52 -13.78 -2.56
N PRO A 461 -22.35 -14.35 -2.92
CA PRO A 461 -22.23 -15.23 -4.08
C PRO A 461 -23.05 -16.52 -3.99
N GLU A 462 -23.52 -16.89 -2.81
CA GLU A 462 -24.32 -18.11 -2.59
C GLU A 462 -25.84 -17.87 -2.66
N GLN A 463 -26.30 -16.64 -2.39
CA GLN A 463 -27.71 -16.33 -2.27
C GLN A 463 -28.22 -15.39 -3.35
N ASP A 464 -27.36 -14.49 -3.86
CA ASP A 464 -27.78 -13.47 -4.80
C ASP A 464 -27.86 -14.00 -6.24
N ASP A 465 -28.92 -13.59 -6.97
CA ASP A 465 -28.90 -13.67 -8.43
C ASP A 465 -27.95 -12.59 -8.99
N PRO A 466 -26.90 -13.01 -9.71
CA PRO A 466 -25.90 -12.08 -10.20
C PRO A 466 -26.46 -11.04 -11.18
N ASP A 467 -27.44 -11.38 -11.98
CA ASP A 467 -27.97 -10.48 -13.00
C ASP A 467 -28.89 -9.42 -12.36
N GLU A 468 -29.70 -9.81 -11.36
CA GLU A 468 -30.50 -8.86 -10.59
C GLU A 468 -29.65 -7.88 -9.78
N ALA A 469 -28.59 -8.37 -9.11
CA ALA A 469 -27.68 -7.52 -8.34
C ALA A 469 -26.94 -6.52 -9.22
N VAL A 470 -26.51 -6.94 -10.41
CA VAL A 470 -25.85 -6.07 -11.40
C VAL A 470 -26.84 -5.05 -11.97
N GLN A 471 -28.10 -5.43 -12.26
CA GLN A 471 -29.12 -4.51 -12.77
C GLN A 471 -29.44 -3.41 -11.74
N ARG A 472 -29.58 -3.76 -10.48
CA ARG A 472 -29.78 -2.78 -9.38
C ARG A 472 -28.63 -1.76 -9.34
N TRP A 473 -27.39 -2.27 -9.38
CA TRP A 473 -26.20 -1.43 -9.44
C TRP A 473 -26.18 -0.50 -10.65
N GLN A 474 -26.41 -1.03 -11.85
CA GLN A 474 -26.41 -0.25 -13.09
C GLN A 474 -27.47 0.85 -13.10
N ALA A 475 -28.66 0.58 -12.56
CA ALA A 475 -29.70 1.59 -12.41
C ALA A 475 -29.25 2.73 -11.49
N GLN A 476 -28.56 2.41 -10.40
CA GLN A 476 -28.02 3.39 -9.44
C GLN A 476 -26.87 4.20 -10.06
N ALA A 477 -25.89 3.54 -10.68
CA ALA A 477 -24.75 4.21 -11.33
C ALA A 477 -25.21 5.15 -12.47
N ARG A 478 -26.16 4.69 -13.26
CA ARG A 478 -26.79 5.51 -14.30
C ARG A 478 -27.46 6.75 -13.74
N ARG A 479 -28.26 6.62 -12.68
CA ARG A 479 -28.91 7.75 -12.02
C ARG A 479 -27.88 8.78 -11.53
N ILE A 480 -26.82 8.33 -10.88
CA ILE A 480 -25.72 9.21 -10.42
C ILE A 480 -25.11 9.99 -11.59
N ALA A 481 -24.82 9.30 -12.70
CA ALA A 481 -24.25 9.94 -13.89
C ALA A 481 -25.24 10.95 -14.53
N GLU A 482 -26.54 10.61 -14.63
CA GLU A 482 -27.58 11.49 -15.18
C GLU A 482 -27.78 12.75 -14.32
N GLU A 483 -27.80 12.62 -12.98
CA GLU A 483 -27.92 13.74 -12.05
C GLU A 483 -26.72 14.69 -12.13
N LEU A 484 -25.49 14.13 -12.18
CA LEU A 484 -24.28 14.91 -12.32
C LEU A 484 -24.23 15.64 -13.67
N GLY A 485 -24.53 14.94 -14.77
CA GLY A 485 -24.57 15.53 -16.10
C GLY A 485 -25.63 16.65 -16.22
N ALA A 486 -26.82 16.44 -15.64
CA ALA A 486 -27.87 17.47 -15.64
C ALA A 486 -27.46 18.71 -14.80
N LYS A 487 -26.72 18.49 -13.68
CA LYS A 487 -26.16 19.59 -12.89
C LYS A 487 -25.15 20.39 -13.71
N MET A 488 -24.21 19.74 -14.39
CA MET A 488 -23.22 20.41 -15.24
C MET A 488 -23.85 21.23 -16.36
N VAL A 489 -24.91 20.71 -16.98
CA VAL A 489 -25.65 21.44 -18.02
C VAL A 489 -26.31 22.72 -17.48
N ARG A 490 -26.94 22.65 -16.31
CA ARG A 490 -27.53 23.85 -15.65
C ARG A 490 -26.46 24.89 -15.31
N GLU A 491 -25.29 24.46 -14.83
CA GLU A 491 -24.17 25.34 -14.46
C GLU A 491 -23.45 25.95 -15.67
N ALA A 492 -23.56 25.37 -16.87
CA ALA A 492 -22.95 25.90 -18.09
C ALA A 492 -23.55 27.23 -18.59
N GLY A 493 -24.77 27.53 -18.20
CA GLY A 493 -25.43 28.83 -18.43
C GLY A 493 -25.76 29.14 -19.87
N ASN A 494 -26.22 30.40 -20.10
CA ASN A 494 -26.74 30.84 -21.40
C ASN A 494 -25.69 30.94 -22.52
N ALA A 495 -24.42 31.16 -22.18
CA ALA A 495 -23.33 31.20 -23.16
C ALA A 495 -23.18 29.83 -23.86
N ALA A 496 -23.16 28.76 -23.10
CA ALA A 496 -23.07 27.38 -23.60
C ALA A 496 -24.33 26.97 -24.38
N LEU A 497 -25.51 27.54 -24.06
CA LEU A 497 -26.74 27.30 -24.82
C LEU A 497 -26.65 27.91 -26.22
N LYS A 498 -26.16 29.18 -26.35
CA LYS A 498 -25.91 29.83 -27.64
C LYS A 498 -24.81 29.13 -28.45
N GLY A 499 -23.82 28.62 -27.73
CA GLY A 499 -22.71 27.88 -28.28
C GLY A 499 -21.57 28.72 -28.84
N HIS A 500 -20.45 28.04 -29.09
CA HIS A 500 -19.23 28.64 -29.63
C HIS A 500 -18.68 27.81 -30.79
N ARG A 501 -18.11 28.49 -31.80
CA ARG A 501 -17.47 27.84 -32.94
C ARG A 501 -15.97 27.76 -32.71
N ILE A 502 -15.40 26.57 -32.80
CA ILE A 502 -13.97 26.31 -32.57
C ILE A 502 -13.40 25.64 -33.81
N ALA A 503 -12.27 26.16 -34.28
CA ALA A 503 -11.45 25.51 -35.29
C ALA A 503 -10.67 24.33 -34.67
N VAL A 504 -10.83 23.13 -35.21
CA VAL A 504 -10.20 21.89 -34.73
C VAL A 504 -9.49 21.21 -35.89
N GLY A 505 -8.26 20.79 -35.66
CA GLY A 505 -7.40 20.10 -36.63
C GLY A 505 -6.16 20.89 -36.98
N ASP A 506 -5.25 20.25 -37.75
CA ASP A 506 -4.03 20.88 -38.27
C ASP A 506 -4.34 21.76 -39.48
N LYS A 507 -3.41 22.65 -39.86
CA LYS A 507 -3.55 23.59 -41.02
C LYS A 507 -4.08 22.96 -42.32
N LYS A 508 -3.95 21.63 -42.49
CA LYS A 508 -4.44 20.89 -43.68
C LYS A 508 -5.80 20.21 -43.47
N THR A 509 -6.26 20.06 -42.22
CA THR A 509 -7.49 19.35 -41.86
C THR A 509 -8.41 20.18 -40.97
N GLU A 510 -8.21 21.52 -40.95
CA GLU A 510 -8.96 22.44 -40.12
C GLU A 510 -10.44 22.40 -40.46
N ARG A 511 -11.25 22.12 -39.45
CA ARG A 511 -12.71 22.17 -39.54
C ARG A 511 -13.27 22.95 -38.37
N THR A 512 -14.30 23.75 -38.63
CA THR A 512 -15.01 24.50 -37.60
C THR A 512 -16.15 23.66 -37.03
N ILE A 513 -16.11 23.40 -35.72
CA ILE A 513 -17.16 22.67 -35.00
C ILE A 513 -17.95 23.67 -34.14
N LEU A 514 -19.27 23.61 -34.20
CA LEU A 514 -20.15 24.33 -33.28
C LEU A 514 -20.45 23.45 -32.08
N TYR A 515 -19.97 23.87 -30.89
CA TYR A 515 -20.30 23.28 -29.61
C TYR A 515 -21.51 24.00 -29.01
N THR A 516 -22.48 23.23 -28.52
CA THR A 516 -23.67 23.73 -27.81
C THR A 516 -24.07 22.80 -26.70
N SER A 517 -24.62 23.32 -25.61
CA SER A 517 -25.08 22.54 -24.47
C SER A 517 -26.11 21.46 -24.85
N PRO A 518 -27.13 21.68 -25.70
CA PRO A 518 -28.06 20.61 -26.10
C PRO A 518 -27.37 19.46 -26.85
N LYS A 519 -26.41 19.77 -27.73
CA LYS A 519 -25.69 18.75 -28.51
C LYS A 519 -24.80 17.92 -27.62
N ALA A 520 -24.06 18.55 -26.71
CA ALA A 520 -23.23 17.89 -25.72
C ALA A 520 -24.06 16.95 -24.83
N TYR A 521 -25.19 17.44 -24.32
CA TYR A 521 -26.05 16.64 -23.44
C TYR A 521 -26.72 15.46 -24.15
N ASN A 522 -27.16 15.64 -25.41
CA ASN A 522 -27.72 14.55 -26.19
C ASN A 522 -26.69 13.44 -26.47
N ARG A 523 -25.44 13.81 -26.78
CA ARG A 523 -24.34 12.86 -26.96
C ARG A 523 -24.10 12.09 -25.66
N PHE A 524 -23.99 12.80 -24.55
CA PHE A 524 -23.83 12.20 -23.23
C PHE A 524 -24.95 11.20 -22.91
N ARG A 525 -26.21 11.57 -23.11
CA ARG A 525 -27.35 10.67 -22.89
C ARG A 525 -27.33 9.45 -23.80
N ALA A 526 -26.88 9.59 -25.04
CA ALA A 526 -26.72 8.46 -25.95
C ALA A 526 -25.63 7.51 -25.44
N SER A 527 -24.47 8.04 -25.04
CA SER A 527 -23.38 7.25 -24.46
C SER A 527 -23.81 6.50 -23.18
N LEU A 528 -24.57 7.15 -22.29
CA LEU A 528 -25.06 6.48 -21.07
C LEU A 528 -26.03 5.32 -21.36
N ARG A 529 -26.83 5.40 -22.45
CA ARG A 529 -27.71 4.29 -22.85
C ARG A 529 -26.93 3.09 -23.35
N GLU A 530 -25.76 3.30 -23.96
CA GLU A 530 -24.87 2.22 -24.40
C GLU A 530 -24.12 1.61 -23.21
N ILE A 531 -23.65 2.45 -22.26
CA ILE A 531 -22.91 2.01 -21.08
C ILE A 531 -23.84 1.26 -20.12
N TYR A 532 -25.01 1.82 -19.83
CA TYR A 532 -26.03 1.28 -18.94
C TYR A 532 -27.36 1.11 -19.71
N PRO A 533 -27.53 0.04 -20.50
CA PRO A 533 -28.77 -0.20 -21.21
C PRO A 533 -29.94 -0.32 -20.24
N LYS A 534 -31.11 0.19 -20.62
CA LYS A 534 -32.33 -0.14 -19.89
C LYS A 534 -32.65 -1.60 -20.18
N THR A 535 -32.71 -2.40 -19.15
CA THR A 535 -33.41 -3.67 -19.24
C THR A 535 -34.90 -3.35 -19.44
N GLU A 536 -35.45 -3.78 -20.55
CA GLU A 536 -36.90 -3.79 -20.71
C GLU A 536 -37.50 -4.74 -19.63
N PRO A 537 -38.60 -4.34 -18.98
CA PRO A 537 -39.19 -5.14 -17.91
C PRO A 537 -39.67 -6.50 -18.40
#